data_df0c21ca473cb8669553a0c013ff751f
#
_entry.id   df0c21ca473cb8669553a0c013ff751f
#
_cell.length_a   1.000
_cell.length_b   1.000
_cell.length_c   1.000
_cell.angle_alpha   90.00
_cell.angle_beta   90.00
_cell.angle_gamma   90.00
#
_symmetry.space_group_name_H-M   'P 1'
#
loop_
_entity.id
_entity.type
_entity.pdbx_description
1 polymer ?
#
loop_
_entity_poly.entity_id
_entity_poly.type
_entity_poly.pdbx_seq_one_letter_code
_entity_poly.pdbx_strand_id
1 'polypeptide(L)'
;MKEYDYLIVGSGLFGSVFAHEAVKRGNKCLVIDKRDHIGGNIYCENIEDITVHKYGAHIFHTNDKRVWNYVNDLVEFNRYTNSPVANYKGELYNLPFNMNTFSKMWGVVTPDEAQAKINEQKKQITGEPQNLEEQAISLIGFDIYEKLIKGYTEKQWGRECKDLPAFIIKRLPVRLTFDNNYFNDRYQGIPEGGYNKIIDALLKGSEVRLNTDYLKNKEQLDAKADKVIYTGPIDAYYDYCFGKLEYRSLRFETEVLDKPNYQGVAVMNYTDAETPYTRIIEHKFFEFGTQPKTVITKEYSSEWQDGMEPYYPVNDDRNQSLYTKYAELAKDKNVIFGGRLAEYKYYDMDKVIASALDAAEKYL
;
A
#
# COMPACT_ATOMS: atom_id res chain seq x y z
N MET A 1 -35.82 -17.34 4.22
CA MET A 1 -34.49 -16.95 4.72
C MET A 1 -33.52 -17.02 3.58
N LYS A 2 -32.64 -16.04 3.45
CA LYS A 2 -31.56 -16.09 2.48
C LYS A 2 -30.54 -17.16 2.87
N GLU A 3 -29.67 -17.52 1.96
CA GLU A 3 -28.72 -18.62 2.12
C GLU A 3 -27.56 -18.24 3.08
N TYR A 4 -27.23 -16.92 3.12
CA TYR A 4 -26.13 -16.36 3.92
C TYR A 4 -26.61 -15.13 4.70
N ASP A 5 -26.00 -14.87 5.86
CA ASP A 5 -26.20 -13.63 6.61
C ASP A 5 -25.44 -12.47 5.92
N TYR A 6 -24.24 -12.76 5.42
CA TYR A 6 -23.37 -11.77 4.75
C TYR A 6 -22.84 -12.27 3.41
N LEU A 7 -22.96 -11.42 2.39
CA LEU A 7 -22.21 -11.47 1.15
C LEU A 7 -21.06 -10.47 1.24
N ILE A 8 -19.83 -10.96 1.12
CA ILE A 8 -18.63 -10.14 1.22
C ILE A 8 -17.97 -10.07 -0.16
N VAL A 9 -17.93 -8.88 -0.73
CA VAL A 9 -17.39 -8.61 -2.06
C VAL A 9 -15.95 -8.12 -1.93
N GLY A 10 -15.02 -8.98 -2.29
CA GLY A 10 -13.57 -8.80 -2.17
C GLY A 10 -12.98 -9.60 -1.02
N SER A 11 -12.03 -10.49 -1.35
CA SER A 11 -11.28 -11.35 -0.42
C SER A 11 -9.96 -10.73 0.05
N GLY A 12 -9.82 -9.40 -0.07
CA GLY A 12 -8.70 -8.65 0.51
C GLY A 12 -8.81 -8.54 2.04
N LEU A 13 -7.87 -7.82 2.68
CA LEU A 13 -7.78 -7.72 4.14
C LEU A 13 -9.11 -7.29 4.80
N PHE A 14 -9.77 -6.24 4.31
CA PHE A 14 -11.02 -5.78 4.92
C PHE A 14 -12.09 -6.86 4.91
N GLY A 15 -12.37 -7.42 3.72
CA GLY A 15 -13.41 -8.44 3.57
C GLY A 15 -13.11 -9.70 4.37
N SER A 16 -11.85 -10.15 4.37
CA SER A 16 -11.42 -11.35 5.09
C SER A 16 -11.49 -11.17 6.61
N VAL A 17 -11.08 -10.02 7.15
CA VAL A 17 -11.21 -9.73 8.59
C VAL A 17 -12.68 -9.67 9.01
N PHE A 18 -13.52 -8.98 8.23
CA PHE A 18 -14.95 -8.92 8.53
C PHE A 18 -15.61 -10.32 8.50
N ALA A 19 -15.26 -11.14 7.48
CA ALA A 19 -15.73 -12.52 7.36
C ALA A 19 -15.36 -13.35 8.60
N HIS A 20 -14.09 -13.25 9.02
CA HIS A 20 -13.60 -13.95 10.21
C HIS A 20 -14.39 -13.60 11.46
N GLU A 21 -14.59 -12.31 11.73
CA GLU A 21 -15.34 -11.85 12.91
C GLU A 21 -16.82 -12.23 12.84
N ALA A 22 -17.41 -12.24 11.64
CA ALA A 22 -18.78 -12.69 11.43
C ALA A 22 -18.94 -14.20 11.69
N VAL A 23 -18.04 -15.02 11.17
CA VAL A 23 -18.04 -16.49 11.40
C VAL A 23 -17.83 -16.80 12.88
N LYS A 24 -16.91 -16.12 13.58
CA LYS A 24 -16.72 -16.28 15.03
C LYS A 24 -17.99 -16.03 15.85
N ARG A 25 -18.90 -15.19 15.34
CA ARG A 25 -20.21 -14.88 15.96
C ARG A 25 -21.35 -15.77 15.44
N GLY A 26 -21.03 -16.80 14.67
CA GLY A 26 -21.99 -17.79 14.16
C GLY A 26 -22.72 -17.39 12.88
N ASN A 27 -22.30 -16.31 12.21
CA ASN A 27 -22.89 -15.88 10.93
C ASN A 27 -22.36 -16.71 9.77
N LYS A 28 -23.21 -16.96 8.78
CA LYS A 28 -22.86 -17.67 7.56
C LYS A 28 -22.45 -16.66 6.48
N CYS A 29 -21.21 -16.76 6.01
CA CYS A 29 -20.63 -15.82 5.07
C CYS A 29 -20.35 -16.45 3.70
N LEU A 30 -20.71 -15.75 2.62
CA LEU A 30 -20.22 -15.97 1.26
C LEU A 30 -19.24 -14.87 0.89
N VAL A 31 -17.99 -15.22 0.67
CA VAL A 31 -16.95 -14.30 0.18
C VAL A 31 -16.75 -14.52 -1.31
N ILE A 32 -16.81 -13.47 -2.09
CA ILE A 32 -16.58 -13.54 -3.54
C ILE A 32 -15.43 -12.62 -3.95
N ASP A 33 -14.68 -13.03 -4.97
CA ASP A 33 -13.67 -12.17 -5.58
C ASP A 33 -13.71 -12.31 -7.11
N LYS A 34 -13.49 -11.21 -7.82
CA LYS A 34 -13.41 -11.21 -9.30
C LYS A 34 -12.14 -11.88 -9.81
N ARG A 35 -11.09 -11.95 -8.98
CA ARG A 35 -9.81 -12.59 -9.29
C ARG A 35 -9.89 -14.10 -9.12
N ASP A 36 -8.91 -14.80 -9.65
CA ASP A 36 -8.71 -16.25 -9.53
C ASP A 36 -7.99 -16.68 -8.24
N HIS A 37 -7.73 -15.72 -7.35
CA HIS A 37 -7.06 -15.93 -6.06
C HIS A 37 -7.66 -15.06 -4.96
N ILE A 38 -7.47 -15.46 -3.71
CA ILE A 38 -7.79 -14.69 -2.50
C ILE A 38 -6.70 -13.65 -2.19
N GLY A 39 -6.95 -12.79 -1.19
CA GLY A 39 -5.95 -11.90 -0.60
C GLY A 39 -5.85 -10.52 -1.24
N GLY A 40 -6.56 -10.28 -2.35
CA GLY A 40 -6.51 -8.96 -2.99
C GLY A 40 -5.07 -8.57 -3.36
N ASN A 41 -4.65 -7.35 -2.97
CA ASN A 41 -3.31 -6.86 -3.32
C ASN A 41 -2.18 -7.44 -2.48
N ILE A 42 -2.46 -8.13 -1.37
CA ILE A 42 -1.41 -8.78 -0.56
C ILE A 42 -1.14 -10.23 -0.98
N TYR A 43 -1.78 -10.69 -2.06
CA TYR A 43 -1.57 -12.04 -2.57
C TYR A 43 -0.11 -12.29 -2.95
N CYS A 44 0.40 -13.47 -2.57
CA CYS A 44 1.74 -13.93 -2.88
C CYS A 44 1.69 -15.16 -3.80
N GLU A 45 2.65 -15.24 -4.73
CA GLU A 45 2.91 -16.43 -5.53
C GLU A 45 4.17 -17.13 -5.02
N ASN A 46 4.26 -18.45 -5.20
CA ASN A 46 5.52 -19.18 -4.97
C ASN A 46 6.21 -19.38 -6.32
N ILE A 47 7.40 -18.82 -6.49
CA ILE A 47 8.22 -18.96 -7.69
C ILE A 47 9.64 -19.34 -7.26
N GLU A 48 10.15 -20.49 -7.70
CA GLU A 48 11.48 -21.00 -7.33
C GLU A 48 11.69 -21.07 -5.80
N ASP A 49 10.66 -21.51 -5.06
CA ASP A 49 10.63 -21.55 -3.60
C ASP A 49 10.83 -20.17 -2.92
N ILE A 50 10.49 -19.11 -3.61
CA ILE A 50 10.49 -17.73 -3.11
C ILE A 50 9.06 -17.22 -3.05
N THR A 51 8.69 -16.65 -1.90
CA THR A 51 7.41 -15.96 -1.73
C THR A 51 7.46 -14.60 -2.46
N VAL A 52 6.74 -14.52 -3.58
CA VAL A 52 6.71 -13.32 -4.44
C VAL A 52 5.45 -12.51 -4.16
N HIS A 53 5.62 -11.28 -3.71
CA HIS A 53 4.51 -10.32 -3.53
C HIS A 53 4.04 -9.85 -4.91
N LYS A 54 2.94 -10.40 -5.41
CA LYS A 54 2.50 -10.20 -6.81
C LYS A 54 2.17 -8.75 -7.15
N TYR A 55 1.64 -8.01 -6.19
CA TYR A 55 1.13 -6.65 -6.39
C TYR A 55 1.96 -5.58 -5.67
N GLY A 56 3.27 -5.76 -5.62
CA GLY A 56 4.20 -4.83 -4.98
C GLY A 56 4.63 -5.23 -3.58
N ALA A 57 5.64 -4.55 -3.07
CA ALA A 57 6.18 -4.81 -1.74
C ALA A 57 5.15 -4.50 -0.65
N HIS A 58 4.80 -5.49 0.14
CA HIS A 58 3.95 -5.36 1.31
C HIS A 58 4.76 -5.71 2.54
N ILE A 59 5.00 -4.74 3.42
CA ILE A 59 5.67 -4.92 4.71
C ILE A 59 4.66 -4.52 5.79
N PHE A 60 4.33 -5.44 6.68
CA PHE A 60 3.42 -5.14 7.76
C PHE A 60 4.12 -4.32 8.82
N HIS A 61 3.50 -3.21 9.23
CA HIS A 61 3.98 -2.36 10.32
C HIS A 61 2.79 -1.70 11.03
N THR A 62 2.91 -1.44 12.33
CA THR A 62 1.87 -0.78 13.12
C THR A 62 2.36 -0.32 14.48
N ASN A 63 1.72 0.72 15.03
CA ASN A 63 1.77 1.08 16.45
C ASN A 63 0.56 0.55 17.24
N ASP A 64 -0.45 0.05 16.54
CA ASP A 64 -1.66 -0.48 17.18
C ASP A 64 -1.42 -1.91 17.69
N LYS A 65 -1.32 -2.04 19.03
CA LYS A 65 -1.10 -3.34 19.67
C LYS A 65 -2.27 -4.31 19.44
N ARG A 66 -3.52 -3.81 19.31
CA ARG A 66 -4.70 -4.64 19.02
C ARG A 66 -4.53 -5.31 17.67
N VAL A 67 -4.18 -4.54 16.65
CA VAL A 67 -3.97 -5.04 15.30
C VAL A 67 -2.75 -5.97 15.24
N TRP A 68 -1.64 -5.63 15.90
CA TRP A 68 -0.46 -6.49 15.96
C TRP A 68 -0.78 -7.85 16.59
N ASN A 69 -1.44 -7.87 17.74
CA ASN A 69 -1.82 -9.12 18.40
C ASN A 69 -2.78 -9.92 17.51
N TYR A 70 -3.76 -9.26 16.89
CA TYR A 70 -4.73 -9.92 16.02
C TYR A 70 -4.08 -10.70 14.87
N VAL A 71 -3.11 -10.11 14.18
CA VAL A 71 -2.44 -10.80 13.06
C VAL A 71 -1.46 -11.87 13.55
N ASN A 72 -0.82 -11.69 14.71
CA ASN A 72 0.09 -12.69 15.28
C ASN A 72 -0.65 -13.90 15.87
N ASP A 73 -1.90 -13.75 16.28
CA ASP A 73 -2.76 -14.88 16.67
C ASP A 73 -3.11 -15.79 15.46
N LEU A 74 -2.99 -15.27 14.24
CA LEU A 74 -3.28 -16.00 13.01
C LEU A 74 -2.04 -16.69 12.41
N VAL A 75 -0.91 -15.97 12.38
CA VAL A 75 0.37 -16.46 11.80
C VAL A 75 1.55 -15.82 12.51
N GLU A 76 2.69 -16.51 12.50
CA GLU A 76 3.95 -15.98 13.02
C GLU A 76 4.56 -14.99 12.04
N PHE A 77 5.13 -13.88 12.57
CA PHE A 77 5.85 -12.86 11.81
C PHE A 77 7.36 -12.98 12.04
N ASN A 78 8.12 -12.88 10.97
CA ASN A 78 9.56 -12.82 11.08
C ASN A 78 10.05 -11.43 11.54
N ARG A 79 11.37 -11.30 11.74
CA ARG A 79 12.01 -10.06 12.21
C ARG A 79 12.41 -9.10 11.08
N TYR A 80 11.78 -9.16 9.91
CA TYR A 80 12.15 -8.28 8.80
C TYR A 80 11.99 -6.82 9.19
N THR A 81 13.06 -6.04 9.00
CA THR A 81 13.08 -4.59 9.20
C THR A 81 13.25 -3.93 7.84
N ASN A 82 12.29 -3.09 7.45
CA ASN A 82 12.34 -2.43 6.16
C ASN A 82 13.44 -1.37 6.12
N SER A 83 14.43 -1.57 5.26
CA SER A 83 15.58 -0.67 5.09
C SER A 83 15.86 -0.49 3.59
N PRO A 84 14.98 0.22 2.85
CA PRO A 84 15.14 0.40 1.43
C PRO A 84 16.35 1.27 1.09
N VAL A 85 16.87 1.07 -0.12
CA VAL A 85 17.97 1.86 -0.67
C VAL A 85 17.46 2.66 -1.86
N ALA A 86 17.88 3.92 -1.98
CA ALA A 86 17.66 4.74 -3.16
C ALA A 86 18.88 4.64 -4.09
N ASN A 87 18.60 4.46 -5.38
CA ASN A 87 19.58 4.52 -6.46
C ASN A 87 19.30 5.77 -7.31
N TYR A 88 20.19 6.74 -7.27
CA TYR A 88 20.17 7.91 -8.12
C TYR A 88 21.35 7.82 -9.11
N LYS A 89 21.11 7.38 -10.34
CA LYS A 89 22.13 7.28 -11.41
C LYS A 89 23.39 6.51 -10.97
N GLY A 90 23.20 5.43 -10.18
CA GLY A 90 24.30 4.62 -9.64
C GLY A 90 24.85 5.09 -8.28
N GLU A 91 24.48 6.24 -7.79
CA GLU A 91 24.76 6.66 -6.41
C GLU A 91 23.72 6.04 -5.46
N LEU A 92 24.20 5.30 -4.45
CA LEU A 92 23.31 4.61 -3.49
C LEU A 92 23.18 5.41 -2.19
N TYR A 93 21.96 5.57 -1.72
CA TYR A 93 21.61 6.28 -0.50
C TYR A 93 20.67 5.46 0.37
N ASN A 94 20.85 5.51 1.69
CA ASN A 94 19.94 4.90 2.64
C ASN A 94 18.62 5.69 2.76
N LEU A 95 17.52 4.98 2.96
CA LEU A 95 16.22 5.54 3.31
C LEU A 95 15.77 4.96 4.68
N PRO A 96 15.04 5.75 5.49
CA PRO A 96 14.64 7.15 5.31
C PRO A 96 15.86 8.08 5.34
N PHE A 97 15.66 9.39 5.07
CA PHE A 97 16.75 10.38 5.13
C PHE A 97 17.33 10.44 6.53
N ASN A 98 18.52 9.89 6.71
CA ASN A 98 19.20 9.74 8.01
C ASN A 98 20.68 10.08 7.90
N MET A 99 21.44 9.96 9.00
CA MET A 99 22.85 10.30 9.00
C MET A 99 23.69 9.52 7.97
N ASN A 100 23.31 8.27 7.60
CA ASN A 100 23.99 7.56 6.50
C ASN A 100 23.77 8.26 5.16
N THR A 101 22.53 8.75 4.92
CA THR A 101 22.19 9.53 3.72
C THR A 101 22.98 10.83 3.66
N PHE A 102 23.02 11.58 4.76
CA PHE A 102 23.68 12.89 4.84
C PHE A 102 25.20 12.77 4.75
N SER A 103 25.79 11.80 5.44
CA SER A 103 27.23 11.52 5.36
C SER A 103 27.65 11.15 3.93
N LYS A 104 26.86 10.29 3.27
CA LYS A 104 27.11 9.91 1.85
C LYS A 104 26.98 11.10 0.91
N MET A 105 25.98 11.96 1.11
CA MET A 105 25.68 13.08 0.21
C MET A 105 26.62 14.27 0.40
N TRP A 106 26.92 14.61 1.64
CA TRP A 106 27.61 15.87 1.99
C TRP A 106 28.95 15.67 2.72
N GLY A 107 29.33 14.44 3.07
CA GLY A 107 30.54 14.16 3.84
C GLY A 107 30.49 14.62 5.30
N VAL A 108 29.31 14.94 5.82
CA VAL A 108 29.11 15.35 7.21
C VAL A 108 29.24 14.17 8.16
N VAL A 109 29.72 14.43 9.38
CA VAL A 109 30.02 13.40 10.39
C VAL A 109 29.07 13.53 11.58
N THR A 110 28.66 14.75 11.92
CA THR A 110 27.83 15.02 13.11
C THR A 110 26.41 15.43 12.74
N PRO A 111 25.43 15.22 13.64
CA PRO A 111 24.07 15.73 13.49
C PRO A 111 23.98 17.25 13.27
N ASP A 112 24.84 18.02 13.97
CA ASP A 112 24.86 19.48 13.85
C ASP A 112 25.32 19.95 12.47
N GLU A 113 26.34 19.29 11.88
CA GLU A 113 26.77 19.56 10.51
C GLU A 113 25.67 19.24 9.49
N ALA A 114 24.98 18.10 9.64
CA ALA A 114 23.87 17.72 8.78
C ALA A 114 22.72 18.73 8.89
N GLN A 115 22.35 19.13 10.11
CA GLN A 115 21.29 20.11 10.33
C GLN A 115 21.66 21.48 9.76
N ALA A 116 22.91 21.91 9.93
CA ALA A 116 23.40 23.17 9.36
C ALA A 116 23.29 23.16 7.82
N LYS A 117 23.66 22.04 7.18
CA LYS A 117 23.56 21.88 5.71
C LYS A 117 22.12 21.91 5.22
N ILE A 118 21.22 21.22 5.91
CA ILE A 118 19.78 21.27 5.63
C ILE A 118 19.27 22.70 5.76
N ASN A 119 19.59 23.39 6.84
CA ASN A 119 19.14 24.76 7.10
C ASN A 119 19.68 25.77 6.09
N GLU A 120 20.91 25.58 5.59
CA GLU A 120 21.48 26.38 4.51
C GLU A 120 20.62 26.28 3.24
N GLN A 121 20.29 25.06 2.84
CA GLN A 121 19.56 24.80 1.59
C GLN A 121 18.07 25.19 1.66
N LYS A 122 17.45 25.06 2.82
CA LYS A 122 16.05 25.51 3.04
C LYS A 122 15.84 26.99 2.79
N LYS A 123 16.87 27.81 2.96
CA LYS A 123 16.80 29.28 2.74
C LYS A 123 16.49 29.67 1.30
N GLN A 124 16.53 28.73 0.37
CA GLN A 124 16.13 28.96 -1.03
C GLN A 124 14.63 29.22 -1.17
N ILE A 125 13.82 28.73 -0.23
CA ILE A 125 12.37 28.95 -0.21
C ILE A 125 12.04 30.08 0.76
N THR A 126 11.40 31.11 0.25
CA THR A 126 10.92 32.28 1.02
C THR A 126 9.40 32.33 1.00
N GLY A 127 8.76 32.40 2.18
CA GLY A 127 7.30 32.38 2.33
C GLY A 127 6.70 30.98 2.45
N GLU A 128 5.39 30.89 2.26
CA GLU A 128 4.67 29.62 2.29
C GLU A 128 4.86 28.85 0.97
N PRO A 129 5.25 27.58 1.00
CA PRO A 129 5.40 26.75 -0.19
C PRO A 129 4.10 26.65 -1.00
N GLN A 130 4.17 26.87 -2.30
CA GLN A 130 3.02 26.88 -3.20
C GLN A 130 2.76 25.52 -3.88
N ASN A 131 3.79 24.69 -3.95
CA ASN A 131 3.75 23.40 -4.65
C ASN A 131 4.62 22.37 -3.92
N LEU A 132 4.61 21.13 -4.42
CA LEU A 132 5.36 20.02 -3.83
C LEU A 132 6.88 20.26 -3.85
N GLU A 133 7.43 20.83 -4.91
CA GLU A 133 8.87 21.14 -5.01
C GLU A 133 9.29 22.09 -3.88
N GLU A 134 8.63 23.23 -3.76
CA GLU A 134 8.92 24.21 -2.71
C GLU A 134 8.73 23.63 -1.30
N GLN A 135 7.68 22.83 -1.11
CA GLN A 135 7.41 22.14 0.16
C GLN A 135 8.54 21.17 0.50
N ALA A 136 8.98 20.33 -0.44
CA ALA A 136 10.06 19.38 -0.22
C ALA A 136 11.37 20.12 0.12
N ILE A 137 11.76 21.12 -0.67
CA ILE A 137 12.99 21.90 -0.43
C ILE A 137 12.92 22.60 0.94
N SER A 138 11.76 23.15 1.34
CA SER A 138 11.57 23.79 2.64
C SER A 138 11.70 22.83 3.82
N LEU A 139 11.46 21.53 3.61
CA LEU A 139 11.57 20.50 4.64
C LEU A 139 12.97 19.94 4.78
N ILE A 140 13.66 19.63 3.65
CA ILE A 140 14.89 18.83 3.65
C ILE A 140 16.05 19.41 2.85
N GLY A 141 15.84 20.51 2.11
CA GLY A 141 16.84 21.13 1.26
C GLY A 141 16.86 20.62 -0.17
N PHE A 142 17.58 21.33 -1.05
CA PHE A 142 17.57 21.13 -2.49
C PHE A 142 18.22 19.81 -2.93
N ASP A 143 19.39 19.45 -2.36
CA ASP A 143 20.14 18.27 -2.82
C ASP A 143 19.36 16.97 -2.61
N ILE A 144 18.68 16.84 -1.46
CA ILE A 144 17.84 15.68 -1.16
C ILE A 144 16.60 15.67 -2.05
N TYR A 145 15.97 16.84 -2.24
CA TYR A 145 14.85 16.96 -3.16
C TYR A 145 15.23 16.51 -4.58
N GLU A 146 16.29 17.09 -5.15
CA GLU A 146 16.70 16.83 -6.53
C GLU A 146 17.10 15.37 -6.75
N LYS A 147 17.90 14.76 -5.84
CA LYS A 147 18.40 13.40 -6.01
C LYS A 147 17.42 12.31 -5.57
N LEU A 148 16.64 12.53 -4.51
CA LEU A 148 15.93 11.44 -3.84
C LEU A 148 14.41 11.55 -3.88
N ILE A 149 13.85 12.69 -4.26
CA ILE A 149 12.40 12.92 -4.27
C ILE A 149 11.88 13.21 -5.67
N LYS A 150 12.45 14.17 -6.36
CA LYS A 150 11.90 14.71 -7.61
C LYS A 150 11.54 13.66 -8.63
N GLY A 151 12.53 12.96 -9.19
CA GLY A 151 12.29 11.98 -10.26
C GLY A 151 11.42 10.80 -9.83
N TYR A 152 11.54 10.36 -8.57
CA TYR A 152 10.66 9.32 -8.02
C TYR A 152 9.20 9.79 -7.97
N THR A 153 8.96 10.99 -7.44
CA THR A 153 7.62 11.57 -7.29
C THR A 153 7.00 11.86 -8.65
N GLU A 154 7.75 12.42 -9.58
CA GLU A 154 7.28 12.72 -10.94
C GLU A 154 6.87 11.45 -11.71
N LYS A 155 7.63 10.35 -11.57
CA LYS A 155 7.23 9.04 -12.10
C LYS A 155 5.96 8.51 -11.43
N GLN A 156 5.87 8.64 -10.10
CA GLN A 156 4.71 8.15 -9.34
C GLN A 156 3.42 8.90 -9.72
N TRP A 157 3.51 10.21 -9.94
CA TRP A 157 2.33 11.06 -10.19
C TRP A 157 2.13 11.36 -11.68
N GLY A 158 3.13 11.16 -12.54
CA GLY A 158 3.06 11.49 -13.98
C GLY A 158 3.02 12.99 -14.27
N ARG A 159 3.43 13.83 -13.29
CA ARG A 159 3.43 15.31 -13.37
C ARG A 159 4.70 15.86 -12.73
N GLU A 160 5.13 17.02 -13.16
CA GLU A 160 6.26 17.72 -12.54
C GLU A 160 5.94 18.14 -11.09
N CYS A 161 6.92 18.08 -10.19
CA CYS A 161 6.73 18.42 -8.78
C CYS A 161 6.20 19.83 -8.56
N LYS A 162 6.56 20.79 -9.42
CA LYS A 162 6.05 22.18 -9.38
C LYS A 162 4.56 22.30 -9.68
N ASP A 163 3.97 21.31 -10.38
CA ASP A 163 2.56 21.27 -10.74
C ASP A 163 1.72 20.42 -9.77
N LEU A 164 2.36 19.85 -8.76
CA LEU A 164 1.73 19.05 -7.71
C LEU A 164 1.47 19.90 -6.45
N PRO A 165 0.33 19.72 -5.77
CA PRO A 165 0.03 20.43 -4.55
C PRO A 165 1.01 20.15 -3.41
N ALA A 166 1.36 21.17 -2.63
CA ALA A 166 2.28 21.07 -1.49
C ALA A 166 1.83 20.03 -0.44
N PHE A 167 0.52 19.82 -0.26
CA PHE A 167 -0.02 18.91 0.75
C PHE A 167 0.31 17.43 0.50
N ILE A 168 0.72 17.03 -0.72
CA ILE A 168 1.15 15.66 -1.04
C ILE A 168 2.36 15.26 -0.18
N ILE A 169 3.25 16.20 0.10
CA ILE A 169 4.38 16.01 1.03
C ILE A 169 4.17 16.88 2.27
N LYS A 170 3.36 16.42 3.22
CA LYS A 170 3.16 17.14 4.48
C LYS A 170 4.35 16.99 5.43
N ARG A 171 5.02 15.86 5.42
CA ARG A 171 6.16 15.52 6.28
C ARG A 171 7.14 14.63 5.52
N LEU A 172 8.40 14.96 5.63
CA LEU A 172 9.48 14.09 5.21
C LEU A 172 10.27 13.71 6.47
N PRO A 173 10.36 12.44 6.81
CA PRO A 173 11.07 12.03 8.00
C PRO A 173 12.57 12.28 7.83
N VAL A 174 13.10 13.24 8.59
CA VAL A 174 14.53 13.53 8.73
C VAL A 174 14.97 12.96 10.07
N ARG A 175 15.96 12.11 10.07
CA ARG A 175 16.52 11.51 11.28
C ARG A 175 17.99 11.87 11.41
N LEU A 176 18.33 12.57 12.47
CA LEU A 176 19.73 12.89 12.81
C LEU A 176 20.39 11.75 13.60
N THR A 177 20.12 10.51 13.19
CA THR A 177 20.65 9.26 13.75
C THR A 177 21.06 8.33 12.61
N PHE A 178 21.91 7.33 12.88
CA PHE A 178 22.31 6.28 11.93
C PHE A 178 21.32 5.10 11.97
N ASP A 179 20.02 5.39 11.82
CA ASP A 179 18.97 4.39 11.84
C ASP A 179 18.35 4.23 10.44
N ASN A 180 18.53 3.05 9.84
CA ASN A 180 18.00 2.71 8.51
C ASN A 180 16.62 2.07 8.56
N ASN A 181 16.01 1.89 9.73
CA ASN A 181 14.64 1.39 9.80
C ASN A 181 13.68 2.42 9.18
N TYR A 182 13.02 2.06 8.08
CA TYR A 182 12.16 2.99 7.35
C TYR A 182 10.95 3.45 8.15
N PHE A 183 10.33 2.53 8.91
CA PHE A 183 9.15 2.84 9.70
C PHE A 183 9.51 3.35 11.11
N ASN A 184 8.66 4.22 11.66
CA ASN A 184 8.72 4.63 13.06
C ASN A 184 7.85 3.76 13.97
N ASP A 185 7.17 2.77 13.40
CA ASP A 185 6.23 1.93 14.11
C ASP A 185 6.95 0.92 15.01
N ARG A 186 6.32 0.64 16.14
CA ARG A 186 6.85 -0.26 17.16
C ARG A 186 6.96 -1.71 16.68
N TYR A 187 6.03 -2.12 15.81
CA TYR A 187 5.92 -3.47 15.29
C TYR A 187 6.06 -3.47 13.79
N GLN A 188 6.84 -4.41 13.26
CA GLN A 188 6.94 -4.66 11.83
C GLN A 188 7.44 -6.08 11.58
N GLY A 189 7.17 -6.61 10.40
CA GLY A 189 7.63 -7.93 9.97
C GLY A 189 6.93 -8.41 8.71
N ILE A 190 7.29 -9.60 8.27
CA ILE A 190 6.64 -10.33 7.18
C ILE A 190 6.08 -11.62 7.76
N PRO A 191 4.83 -12.02 7.43
CA PRO A 191 4.30 -13.30 7.86
C PRO A 191 5.10 -14.44 7.26
N GLU A 192 5.53 -15.41 8.07
CA GLU A 192 6.32 -16.55 7.62
C GLU A 192 5.56 -17.41 6.61
N GLY A 193 6.10 -17.52 5.40
CA GLY A 193 5.49 -18.21 4.26
C GLY A 193 4.42 -17.38 3.53
N GLY A 194 4.45 -16.06 3.70
CA GLY A 194 3.67 -15.09 2.94
C GLY A 194 2.28 -14.78 3.47
N TYR A 195 1.70 -13.71 2.94
CA TYR A 195 0.41 -13.16 3.36
C TYR A 195 -0.80 -14.06 3.08
N ASN A 196 -0.68 -15.01 2.15
CA ASN A 196 -1.78 -15.94 1.86
C ASN A 196 -2.22 -16.70 3.10
N LYS A 197 -1.27 -17.07 3.98
CA LYS A 197 -1.59 -17.77 5.25
C LYS A 197 -2.51 -16.97 6.17
N ILE A 198 -2.34 -15.64 6.22
CA ILE A 198 -3.24 -14.78 7.00
C ILE A 198 -4.66 -14.86 6.42
N ILE A 199 -4.76 -14.74 5.09
CA ILE A 199 -6.06 -14.77 4.42
C ILE A 199 -6.75 -16.13 4.55
N ASP A 200 -5.99 -17.23 4.40
CA ASP A 200 -6.51 -18.58 4.61
C ASP A 200 -7.06 -18.78 6.03
N ALA A 201 -6.34 -18.27 7.03
CA ALA A 201 -6.79 -18.32 8.43
C ALA A 201 -8.07 -17.47 8.65
N LEU A 202 -8.11 -16.27 8.07
CA LEU A 202 -9.26 -15.36 8.20
C LEU A 202 -10.51 -15.89 7.49
N LEU A 203 -10.38 -16.55 6.36
CA LEU A 203 -11.52 -17.06 5.58
C LEU A 203 -12.02 -18.44 6.04
N LYS A 204 -11.37 -19.05 7.02
CA LYS A 204 -11.77 -20.35 7.56
C LYS A 204 -13.20 -20.31 8.11
N GLY A 205 -14.05 -21.19 7.58
CA GLY A 205 -15.48 -21.26 7.93
C GLY A 205 -16.40 -20.42 7.04
N SER A 206 -15.85 -19.64 6.11
CA SER A 206 -16.61 -18.96 5.05
C SER A 206 -16.64 -19.79 3.76
N GLU A 207 -17.69 -19.67 2.99
CA GLU A 207 -17.70 -20.12 1.60
C GLU A 207 -17.01 -19.08 0.73
N VAL A 208 -16.08 -19.50 -0.15
CA VAL A 208 -15.32 -18.60 -1.02
C VAL A 208 -15.59 -18.96 -2.48
N ARG A 209 -15.94 -17.97 -3.30
CA ARG A 209 -16.11 -18.10 -4.75
C ARG A 209 -15.25 -17.09 -5.49
N LEU A 210 -14.24 -17.58 -6.15
CA LEU A 210 -13.35 -16.81 -7.01
C LEU A 210 -13.94 -16.65 -8.42
N ASN A 211 -13.30 -15.84 -9.27
CA ASN A 211 -13.76 -15.55 -10.65
C ASN A 211 -15.23 -15.08 -10.69
N THR A 212 -15.68 -14.40 -9.63
CA THR A 212 -17.07 -13.95 -9.46
C THR A 212 -17.13 -12.43 -9.40
N ASP A 213 -17.53 -11.81 -10.50
CA ASP A 213 -17.69 -10.36 -10.60
C ASP A 213 -19.06 -9.97 -10.05
N TYR A 214 -19.05 -9.25 -8.91
CA TYR A 214 -20.25 -8.82 -8.24
C TYR A 214 -21.10 -7.88 -9.10
N LEU A 215 -20.50 -6.89 -9.75
CA LEU A 215 -21.23 -5.87 -10.49
C LEU A 215 -21.95 -6.46 -11.71
N LYS A 216 -21.41 -7.52 -12.32
CA LYS A 216 -22.07 -8.25 -13.40
C LYS A 216 -23.21 -9.16 -12.95
N ASN A 217 -23.21 -9.57 -11.68
CA ASN A 217 -24.14 -10.55 -11.14
C ASN A 217 -24.90 -10.03 -9.90
N LYS A 218 -25.01 -8.71 -9.76
CA LYS A 218 -25.44 -8.01 -8.55
C LYS A 218 -26.78 -8.51 -8.02
N GLU A 219 -27.84 -8.53 -8.85
CA GLU A 219 -29.18 -8.95 -8.43
C GLU A 219 -29.22 -10.39 -7.92
N GLN A 220 -28.53 -11.31 -8.61
CA GLN A 220 -28.48 -12.72 -8.21
C GLN A 220 -27.73 -12.92 -6.90
N LEU A 221 -26.66 -12.15 -6.70
CA LEU A 221 -25.82 -12.23 -5.50
C LEU A 221 -26.50 -11.56 -4.29
N ASP A 222 -27.13 -10.40 -4.48
CA ASP A 222 -27.91 -9.70 -3.43
C ASP A 222 -29.09 -10.54 -2.93
N ALA A 223 -29.66 -11.38 -3.79
CA ALA A 223 -30.73 -12.30 -3.40
C ALA A 223 -30.24 -13.40 -2.42
N LYS A 224 -28.94 -13.67 -2.32
CA LYS A 224 -28.37 -14.77 -1.53
C LYS A 224 -28.08 -14.42 -0.06
N ALA A 225 -27.87 -13.15 0.27
CA ALA A 225 -27.45 -12.72 1.60
C ALA A 225 -28.30 -11.57 2.15
N ASP A 226 -28.44 -11.49 3.48
CA ASP A 226 -29.24 -10.44 4.12
C ASP A 226 -28.54 -9.06 4.06
N LYS A 227 -27.22 -9.04 4.18
CA LYS A 227 -26.39 -7.83 4.08
C LYS A 227 -25.21 -8.04 3.13
N VAL A 228 -24.75 -6.95 2.56
CA VAL A 228 -23.58 -6.93 1.65
C VAL A 228 -22.46 -6.09 2.27
N ILE A 229 -21.25 -6.63 2.28
CA ILE A 229 -20.02 -5.90 2.55
C ILE A 229 -19.34 -5.67 1.21
N TYR A 230 -19.17 -4.42 0.80
CA TYR A 230 -18.59 -4.10 -0.50
C TYR A 230 -17.24 -3.39 -0.35
N THR A 231 -16.18 -3.98 -0.91
CA THR A 231 -14.82 -3.45 -0.82
C THR A 231 -14.25 -2.91 -2.13
N GLY A 232 -15.03 -2.97 -3.20
CA GLY A 232 -14.67 -2.42 -4.51
C GLY A 232 -14.84 -0.89 -4.59
N PRO A 233 -14.53 -0.27 -5.75
CA PRO A 233 -14.72 1.17 -5.95
C PRO A 233 -16.17 1.59 -5.73
N ILE A 234 -16.39 2.59 -4.88
CA ILE A 234 -17.75 3.04 -4.52
C ILE A 234 -18.51 3.64 -5.72
N ASP A 235 -17.82 4.36 -6.57
CA ASP A 235 -18.38 4.94 -7.80
C ASP A 235 -18.88 3.88 -8.78
N ALA A 236 -18.13 2.77 -8.91
CA ALA A 236 -18.54 1.63 -9.75
C ALA A 236 -19.78 0.92 -9.18
N TYR A 237 -19.93 0.86 -7.84
CA TYR A 237 -21.15 0.31 -7.23
C TYR A 237 -22.43 1.06 -7.63
N TYR A 238 -22.30 2.37 -7.86
CA TYR A 238 -23.39 3.27 -8.27
C TYR A 238 -23.36 3.61 -9.77
N ASP A 239 -22.79 2.75 -10.62
CA ASP A 239 -22.74 2.93 -12.08
C ASP A 239 -22.21 4.31 -12.50
N TYR A 240 -21.27 4.86 -11.71
CA TYR A 240 -20.64 6.16 -11.97
C TYR A 240 -21.63 7.34 -12.09
N CYS A 241 -22.78 7.31 -11.41
CA CYS A 241 -23.87 8.28 -11.56
C CYS A 241 -23.48 9.74 -11.30
N PHE A 242 -22.40 10.00 -10.54
CA PHE A 242 -21.83 11.35 -10.35
C PHE A 242 -20.50 11.57 -11.09
N GLY A 243 -20.05 10.56 -11.87
CA GLY A 243 -18.75 10.54 -12.55
C GLY A 243 -17.73 9.64 -11.86
N LYS A 244 -16.61 9.40 -12.55
CA LYS A 244 -15.55 8.50 -12.06
C LYS A 244 -14.62 9.18 -11.08
N LEU A 245 -14.28 8.48 -10.01
CA LEU A 245 -13.19 8.80 -9.11
C LEU A 245 -11.86 8.46 -9.78
N GLU A 246 -10.83 9.22 -9.49
CA GLU A 246 -9.51 9.03 -10.08
C GLU A 246 -8.63 8.15 -9.18
N TYR A 247 -7.84 7.30 -9.82
CA TYR A 247 -6.91 6.39 -9.15
C TYR A 247 -5.55 6.42 -9.84
N ARG A 248 -4.53 6.01 -9.12
CA ARG A 248 -3.24 5.58 -9.71
C ARG A 248 -3.25 4.07 -9.85
N SER A 249 -2.60 3.60 -10.89
CA SER A 249 -2.40 2.17 -11.17
C SER A 249 -0.92 1.81 -11.15
N LEU A 250 -0.65 0.52 -11.02
CA LEU A 250 0.71 -0.04 -11.04
C LEU A 250 0.77 -1.18 -12.06
N ARG A 251 1.92 -1.29 -12.71
CA ARG A 251 2.27 -2.42 -13.57
C ARG A 251 3.56 -3.07 -13.04
N PHE A 252 3.58 -4.38 -13.03
CA PHE A 252 4.68 -5.18 -12.51
C PHE A 252 5.26 -6.06 -13.60
N GLU A 253 6.59 -6.14 -13.65
CA GLU A 253 7.34 -7.05 -14.51
C GLU A 253 8.21 -7.92 -13.61
N THR A 254 7.84 -9.22 -13.51
CA THR A 254 8.54 -10.20 -12.66
C THR A 254 9.46 -11.06 -13.51
N GLU A 255 10.69 -11.26 -13.03
CA GLU A 255 11.74 -12.01 -13.72
C GLU A 255 12.46 -12.94 -12.73
N VAL A 256 12.70 -14.18 -13.16
CA VAL A 256 13.56 -15.14 -12.46
C VAL A 256 14.98 -15.00 -12.97
N LEU A 257 15.93 -14.80 -12.07
CA LEU A 257 17.35 -14.66 -12.41
C LEU A 257 18.14 -15.87 -11.88
N ASP A 258 19.00 -16.43 -12.75
CA ASP A 258 19.88 -17.56 -12.41
C ASP A 258 21.14 -17.06 -11.66
N LYS A 259 20.91 -16.47 -10.49
CA LYS A 259 21.93 -16.01 -9.54
C LYS A 259 21.31 -15.85 -8.15
N PRO A 260 22.10 -15.99 -7.08
CA PRO A 260 21.58 -15.98 -5.72
C PRO A 260 21.20 -14.58 -5.19
N ASN A 261 21.70 -13.52 -5.81
CA ASN A 261 21.50 -12.15 -5.36
C ASN A 261 21.60 -11.17 -6.55
N TYR A 262 20.69 -10.21 -6.62
CA TYR A 262 20.69 -9.20 -7.68
C TYR A 262 21.11 -7.81 -7.16
N GLN A 263 20.48 -7.32 -6.09
CA GLN A 263 20.67 -5.96 -5.58
C GLN A 263 21.05 -5.87 -4.10
N GLY A 264 21.03 -7.00 -3.38
CA GLY A 264 21.46 -7.07 -1.98
C GLY A 264 20.50 -6.48 -0.95
N VAL A 265 19.29 -6.12 -1.36
CA VAL A 265 18.25 -5.54 -0.52
C VAL A 265 16.87 -5.88 -1.08
N ALA A 266 15.85 -6.01 -0.21
CA ALA A 266 14.51 -6.34 -0.67
C ALA A 266 13.91 -5.26 -1.57
N VAL A 267 14.11 -3.97 -1.28
CA VAL A 267 13.54 -2.85 -2.03
C VAL A 267 14.61 -1.83 -2.38
N MET A 268 14.79 -1.58 -3.68
CA MET A 268 15.61 -0.49 -4.20
C MET A 268 14.74 0.48 -5.00
N ASN A 269 14.68 1.74 -4.56
CA ASN A 269 13.97 2.81 -5.26
C ASN A 269 14.89 3.50 -6.26
N TYR A 270 14.44 3.66 -7.49
CA TYR A 270 15.15 4.40 -8.53
C TYR A 270 14.60 5.82 -8.58
N THR A 271 15.41 6.76 -8.16
CA THR A 271 14.96 8.14 -7.90
C THR A 271 15.29 9.13 -9.00
N ASP A 272 16.05 8.71 -10.00
CA ASP A 272 16.28 9.50 -11.24
C ASP A 272 15.07 9.47 -12.18
N ALA A 273 14.96 10.42 -13.09
CA ALA A 273 13.87 10.53 -14.06
C ALA A 273 14.04 9.59 -15.28
N GLU A 274 15.27 9.20 -15.60
CA GLU A 274 15.59 8.41 -16.81
C GLU A 274 15.22 6.93 -16.66
N THR A 275 15.30 6.39 -15.44
CA THR A 275 14.88 5.01 -15.15
C THR A 275 13.34 4.92 -15.14
N PRO A 276 12.73 4.08 -16.01
CA PRO A 276 11.28 4.12 -16.23
C PRO A 276 10.46 3.50 -15.10
N TYR A 277 11.03 2.67 -14.23
CA TYR A 277 10.38 2.08 -13.06
C TYR A 277 10.71 2.85 -11.79
N THR A 278 9.81 2.78 -10.81
CA THR A 278 9.98 3.45 -9.51
C THR A 278 10.85 2.65 -8.56
N ARG A 279 10.76 1.31 -8.63
CA ARG A 279 11.55 0.42 -7.76
C ARG A 279 11.76 -0.95 -8.36
N ILE A 280 12.76 -1.65 -7.83
CA ILE A 280 12.92 -3.10 -7.98
C ILE A 280 12.75 -3.74 -6.61
N ILE A 281 11.95 -4.82 -6.59
CA ILE A 281 11.74 -5.66 -5.42
C ILE A 281 12.50 -6.97 -5.66
N GLU A 282 13.38 -7.36 -4.76
CA GLU A 282 14.02 -8.67 -4.73
C GLU A 282 13.41 -9.49 -3.58
N HIS A 283 12.46 -10.34 -3.91
CA HIS A 283 11.48 -10.89 -2.97
C HIS A 283 12.07 -11.78 -1.88
N LYS A 284 13.12 -12.57 -2.19
CA LYS A 284 13.71 -13.50 -1.22
C LYS A 284 14.18 -12.85 0.08
N PHE A 285 14.58 -11.58 0.02
CA PHE A 285 15.08 -10.87 1.20
C PHE A 285 14.00 -10.56 2.25
N PHE A 286 12.73 -10.59 1.89
CA PHE A 286 11.64 -10.46 2.87
C PHE A 286 11.61 -11.59 3.91
N GLU A 287 12.00 -12.80 3.48
CA GLU A 287 12.03 -13.99 4.33
C GLU A 287 13.45 -14.54 4.55
N PHE A 288 14.48 -13.72 4.35
CA PHE A 288 15.90 -14.09 4.50
C PHE A 288 16.31 -15.31 3.66
N GLY A 289 15.73 -15.45 2.48
CA GLY A 289 15.88 -16.59 1.60
C GLY A 289 17.31 -16.77 1.07
N THR A 290 17.73 -18.04 0.93
CA THR A 290 19.07 -18.45 0.48
C THR A 290 19.04 -19.28 -0.80
N GLN A 291 17.95 -19.28 -1.54
CA GLN A 291 17.77 -20.03 -2.79
C GLN A 291 18.88 -19.67 -3.80
N PRO A 292 19.31 -20.64 -4.66
CA PRO A 292 20.36 -20.40 -5.66
C PRO A 292 19.96 -19.40 -6.75
N LYS A 293 18.66 -19.25 -6.99
CA LYS A 293 18.08 -18.24 -7.88
C LYS A 293 17.45 -17.10 -7.09
N THR A 294 17.15 -16.00 -7.75
CA THR A 294 16.37 -14.91 -7.18
C THR A 294 15.24 -14.47 -8.10
N VAL A 295 14.20 -13.89 -7.52
CA VAL A 295 13.06 -13.32 -8.25
C VAL A 295 13.01 -11.84 -7.97
N ILE A 296 13.02 -11.04 -9.04
CA ILE A 296 12.87 -9.59 -8.97
C ILE A 296 11.58 -9.15 -9.63
N THR A 297 11.01 -8.06 -9.15
CA THR A 297 9.87 -7.37 -9.77
C THR A 297 10.17 -5.90 -9.96
N LYS A 298 10.08 -5.41 -11.20
CA LYS A 298 10.12 -3.98 -11.54
C LYS A 298 8.71 -3.41 -11.41
N GLU A 299 8.56 -2.32 -10.68
CA GLU A 299 7.29 -1.63 -10.47
C GLU A 299 7.24 -0.33 -11.27
N TYR A 300 6.19 -0.18 -12.07
CA TYR A 300 5.91 1.01 -12.89
C TYR A 300 4.63 1.67 -12.42
N SER A 301 4.66 2.96 -12.19
CA SER A 301 3.46 3.75 -11.89
C SER A 301 2.81 4.25 -13.18
N SER A 302 1.48 4.25 -13.23
CA SER A 302 0.70 4.76 -14.36
C SER A 302 -0.60 5.40 -13.90
N GLU A 303 -1.20 6.21 -14.77
CA GLU A 303 -2.58 6.62 -14.58
C GLU A 303 -3.51 5.43 -14.73
N TRP A 304 -4.53 5.39 -13.90
CA TRP A 304 -5.57 4.38 -13.99
C TRP A 304 -6.46 4.63 -15.22
N GLN A 305 -6.77 3.59 -15.94
CA GLN A 305 -7.73 3.59 -17.06
C GLN A 305 -8.71 2.44 -16.89
N ASP A 306 -9.85 2.52 -17.57
CA ASP A 306 -10.86 1.45 -17.57
C ASP A 306 -10.23 0.09 -17.91
N GLY A 307 -10.51 -0.90 -17.08
CA GLY A 307 -9.94 -2.24 -17.19
C GLY A 307 -8.66 -2.48 -16.41
N MET A 308 -8.03 -1.42 -15.89
CA MET A 308 -6.89 -1.56 -14.97
C MET A 308 -7.34 -1.72 -13.52
N GLU A 309 -6.49 -2.32 -12.68
CA GLU A 309 -6.72 -2.35 -11.23
C GLU A 309 -6.41 -0.98 -10.61
N PRO A 310 -7.34 -0.41 -9.81
CA PRO A 310 -7.09 0.80 -9.04
C PRO A 310 -6.27 0.46 -7.79
N TYR A 311 -5.11 1.13 -7.61
CA TYR A 311 -4.25 0.90 -6.45
C TYR A 311 -4.38 1.99 -5.40
N TYR A 312 -4.31 3.25 -5.82
CA TYR A 312 -4.27 4.39 -4.91
C TYR A 312 -5.29 5.46 -5.31
N PRO A 313 -6.18 5.89 -4.39
CA PRO A 313 -7.05 7.04 -4.60
C PRO A 313 -6.24 8.32 -4.81
N VAL A 314 -6.69 9.17 -5.72
CA VAL A 314 -6.17 10.54 -5.89
C VAL A 314 -6.92 11.48 -4.94
N ASN A 315 -6.29 11.79 -3.80
CA ASN A 315 -6.91 12.54 -2.70
C ASN A 315 -6.82 14.07 -2.89
N ASP A 316 -7.31 14.59 -4.01
CA ASP A 316 -7.49 16.02 -4.22
C ASP A 316 -8.92 16.50 -3.83
N ASP A 317 -9.13 17.81 -3.79
CA ASP A 317 -10.41 18.41 -3.37
C ASP A 317 -11.57 18.01 -4.30
N ARG A 318 -11.31 17.88 -5.60
CA ARG A 318 -12.31 17.45 -6.60
C ARG A 318 -12.80 16.04 -6.30
N ASN A 319 -11.86 15.11 -6.13
CA ASN A 319 -12.18 13.70 -5.88
C ASN A 319 -12.79 13.50 -4.48
N GLN A 320 -12.36 14.25 -3.46
CA GLN A 320 -12.98 14.22 -2.14
C GLN A 320 -14.42 14.76 -2.17
N SER A 321 -14.68 15.82 -2.92
CA SER A 321 -16.03 16.35 -3.11
C SER A 321 -16.93 15.36 -3.85
N LEU A 322 -16.39 14.65 -4.84
CA LEU A 322 -17.09 13.61 -5.59
C LEU A 322 -17.38 12.38 -4.71
N TYR A 323 -16.37 11.91 -3.95
CA TYR A 323 -16.54 10.82 -3.00
C TYR A 323 -17.62 11.11 -1.96
N THR A 324 -17.68 12.35 -1.44
CA THR A 324 -18.70 12.76 -0.45
C THR A 324 -20.12 12.55 -0.99
N LYS A 325 -20.38 12.79 -2.28
CA LYS A 325 -21.69 12.53 -2.90
C LYS A 325 -22.04 11.04 -2.90
N TYR A 326 -21.07 10.18 -3.21
CA TYR A 326 -21.27 8.72 -3.15
C TYR A 326 -21.47 8.23 -1.73
N ALA A 327 -20.71 8.77 -0.77
CA ALA A 327 -20.83 8.40 0.64
C ALA A 327 -22.20 8.79 1.22
N GLU A 328 -22.82 9.88 0.77
CA GLU A 328 -24.20 10.23 1.15
C GLU A 328 -25.21 9.22 0.62
N LEU A 329 -25.09 8.75 -0.64
CA LEU A 329 -25.96 7.71 -1.19
C LEU A 329 -25.82 6.37 -0.41
N ALA A 330 -24.67 6.13 0.18
CA ALA A 330 -24.37 4.89 0.88
C ALA A 330 -25.06 4.79 2.27
N LYS A 331 -25.52 5.90 2.86
CA LYS A 331 -26.05 5.96 4.23
C LYS A 331 -27.34 5.13 4.42
N ASP A 332 -28.15 5.01 3.40
CA ASP A 332 -29.51 4.40 3.47
C ASP A 332 -29.58 3.00 2.87
N LYS A 333 -28.46 2.30 2.69
CA LYS A 333 -28.42 0.99 2.04
C LYS A 333 -28.11 -0.14 3.02
N ASN A 334 -28.64 -1.33 2.75
CA ASN A 334 -28.24 -2.57 3.42
C ASN A 334 -26.84 -3.06 2.98
N VAL A 335 -25.97 -2.11 2.63
CA VAL A 335 -24.61 -2.35 2.15
C VAL A 335 -23.64 -1.59 3.05
N ILE A 336 -22.63 -2.28 3.51
CA ILE A 336 -21.54 -1.73 4.30
C ILE A 336 -20.35 -1.57 3.34
N PHE A 337 -19.93 -0.33 3.12
CA PHE A 337 -18.76 0.00 2.34
C PHE A 337 -17.53 0.02 3.23
N GLY A 338 -16.45 -0.66 2.82
CA GLY A 338 -15.23 -0.70 3.61
C GLY A 338 -13.99 -1.06 2.80
N GLY A 339 -12.85 -0.69 3.34
CA GLY A 339 -11.56 -0.87 2.69
C GLY A 339 -11.19 0.28 1.75
N ARG A 340 -9.96 0.21 1.21
CA ARG A 340 -9.30 1.31 0.49
C ARG A 340 -10.14 1.94 -0.63
N LEU A 341 -10.77 1.12 -1.46
CA LEU A 341 -11.49 1.60 -2.65
C LEU A 341 -12.91 2.07 -2.32
N ALA A 342 -13.62 1.37 -1.44
CA ALA A 342 -14.97 1.74 -1.06
C ALA A 342 -15.02 2.97 -0.15
N GLU A 343 -14.01 3.17 0.70
CA GLU A 343 -13.87 4.36 1.54
C GLU A 343 -13.07 5.48 0.89
N TYR A 344 -12.56 5.25 -0.32
CA TYR A 344 -11.71 6.18 -1.08
C TYR A 344 -10.58 6.79 -0.24
N LYS A 345 -9.87 5.93 0.52
CA LYS A 345 -8.80 6.34 1.43
C LYS A 345 -7.51 5.60 1.14
N TYR A 346 -6.39 6.29 1.31
CA TYR A 346 -5.08 5.66 1.33
C TYR A 346 -4.87 5.02 2.72
N TYR A 347 -4.93 3.69 2.75
CA TYR A 347 -4.74 2.91 3.97
C TYR A 347 -3.52 2.01 3.86
N ASP A 348 -2.70 1.98 4.90
CA ASP A 348 -1.77 0.89 5.14
C ASP A 348 -2.52 -0.35 5.68
N MET A 349 -1.90 -1.52 5.62
CA MET A 349 -2.55 -2.79 5.98
C MET A 349 -3.13 -2.78 7.38
N ASP A 350 -2.42 -2.18 8.34
CA ASP A 350 -2.86 -2.08 9.74
C ASP A 350 -4.15 -1.26 9.88
N LYS A 351 -4.28 -0.17 9.13
CA LYS A 351 -5.47 0.69 9.12
C LYS A 351 -6.65 0.00 8.46
N VAL A 352 -6.40 -0.79 7.42
CA VAL A 352 -7.45 -1.62 6.79
C VAL A 352 -7.98 -2.64 7.80
N ILE A 353 -7.12 -3.33 8.53
CA ILE A 353 -7.50 -4.31 9.55
C ILE A 353 -8.26 -3.62 10.70
N ALA A 354 -7.75 -2.49 11.22
CA ALA A 354 -8.43 -1.73 12.26
C ALA A 354 -9.85 -1.32 11.84
N SER A 355 -10.00 -0.75 10.62
CA SER A 355 -11.28 -0.35 10.06
C SER A 355 -12.24 -1.54 9.91
N ALA A 356 -11.75 -2.72 9.52
CA ALA A 356 -12.56 -3.92 9.40
C ALA A 356 -13.02 -4.46 10.77
N LEU A 357 -12.15 -4.41 11.79
CA LEU A 357 -12.50 -4.78 13.17
C LEU A 357 -13.55 -3.83 13.74
N ASP A 358 -13.38 -2.51 13.53
CA ASP A 358 -14.36 -1.50 13.99
C ASP A 358 -15.71 -1.67 13.27
N ALA A 359 -15.70 -2.01 11.97
CA ALA A 359 -16.93 -2.33 11.24
C ALA A 359 -17.60 -3.61 11.78
N ALA A 360 -16.81 -4.64 12.10
CA ALA A 360 -17.33 -5.86 12.71
C ALA A 360 -17.96 -5.60 14.09
N GLU A 361 -17.33 -4.80 14.94
CA GLU A 361 -17.89 -4.39 16.24
C GLU A 361 -19.22 -3.63 16.11
N LYS A 362 -19.33 -2.81 15.05
CA LYS A 362 -20.52 -1.97 14.82
C LYS A 362 -21.70 -2.72 14.22
N TYR A 363 -21.46 -3.71 13.36
CA TYR A 363 -22.50 -4.28 12.50
C TYR A 363 -22.85 -5.75 12.80
N LEU A 364 -22.02 -6.44 13.59
CA LEU A 364 -22.23 -7.80 14.08
C LEU A 364 -22.75 -7.82 15.54
#